data_9cac5194bbb54b0fadffac818cb9e8eb
#
_entry.id   9cac5194bbb54b0fadffac818cb9e8eb
#
_cell.length_a   1.000
_cell.length_b   1.000
_cell.length_c   1.000
_cell.angle_alpha   90.00
_cell.angle_beta   90.00
_cell.angle_gamma   90.00
#
_symmetry.space_group_name_H-M   'P 1'
#
loop_
_entity.id
_entity.type
_entity.pdbx_description
1 polymer ?
#
loop_
_entity_poly.entity_id
_entity_poly.type
_entity_poly.pdbx_seq_one_letter_code
_entity_poly.pdbx_strand_id
1 'polypeptide(L)'
;MAAALFHTTRFIFLCAAIAIGGASRADDKIFEIDEISRDGRVVNARFADFDGDGRKDLMVATLAGIPPEEQRSIRIHLQDSDGSYPTDPSRVVSIPALSAVFDIADVKDVPGEELVLLRPDAVTILSIADTEIVEWNLPVEGPSTVAAAEDERGFDWFKLVYEMGSQPLILVPQIGLVSVLTVDGALMGQVDVGRRANYFVARRPSIISAESDLQLYLDTPKLSIGDVDGDGRADIVAATRHEIRVFLRRADGRFDREPSYTHALKLISPRDHARGSGSVVSTARDVDDNGRLDLVITHVDGTFSDAVTTSYFYRNRDGRWDMENPDDKFVSDGTYSSDLLLDIDGDGTDELIRIQFKFSVLELVEILLTRKVDSVISVHRLLPDGRFDTEPSSRRKFSTGISFETFRPNGFMPQAGLDVNADGLMDVVTSANGKGIEIYLGTDDEPFTRRTAMQKTATTGLIHFADYNDDGLLDFVLFDPQSFEAPVQVGRNLGVLPNSKSNSN
;
A
#
# COMPACT_ATOMS: atom_id res chain seq x y z
N MET A 1 12.83 -67.53 30.85
CA MET A 1 12.33 -68.07 32.15
C MET A 1 11.71 -66.91 32.90
N ALA A 2 10.43 -67.05 33.18
CA ALA A 2 9.54 -66.42 34.16
C ALA A 2 9.42 -64.91 34.13
N ALA A 3 8.36 -64.35 33.69
CA ALA A 3 6.94 -64.32 34.11
C ALA A 3 6.72 -63.37 35.28
N ALA A 4 6.01 -62.29 34.89
CA ALA A 4 4.78 -61.71 35.47
C ALA A 4 4.86 -61.09 36.87
N LEU A 5 4.40 -59.85 37.00
CA LEU A 5 3.13 -59.59 37.66
C LEU A 5 2.69 -58.15 37.47
N PHE A 6 1.46 -58.01 36.99
CA PHE A 6 0.65 -56.82 36.89
C PHE A 6 0.30 -56.29 38.28
N HIS A 7 0.37 -54.97 38.48
CA HIS A 7 -0.51 -54.28 39.43
C HIS A 7 -1.03 -53.00 38.81
N THR A 8 -2.29 -53.08 38.45
CA THR A 8 -3.17 -51.98 38.07
C THR A 8 -3.47 -51.10 39.29
N THR A 9 -3.04 -49.84 39.21
CA THR A 9 -3.58 -48.81 40.09
C THR A 9 -4.24 -47.76 39.21
N ARG A 10 -5.57 -47.77 39.19
CA ARG A 10 -6.40 -46.77 38.55
C ARG A 10 -6.31 -45.48 39.36
N PHE A 11 -5.62 -44.49 38.84
CA PHE A 11 -5.79 -43.09 39.24
C PHE A 11 -6.92 -42.49 38.42
N ILE A 12 -8.04 -42.25 39.05
CA ILE A 12 -9.14 -41.44 38.52
C ILE A 12 -8.72 -40.00 38.68
N PHE A 13 -8.24 -39.37 37.57
CA PHE A 13 -8.12 -37.93 37.49
C PHE A 13 -9.49 -37.36 37.09
N LEU A 14 -10.14 -36.77 38.08
CA LEU A 14 -11.31 -35.92 37.88
C LEU A 14 -10.85 -34.59 37.27
N CYS A 15 -10.77 -34.51 35.95
CA CYS A 15 -10.60 -33.24 35.27
C CYS A 15 -11.90 -32.44 35.39
N ALA A 16 -11.93 -31.54 36.37
CA ALA A 16 -12.90 -30.46 36.34
C ALA A 16 -12.55 -29.56 35.13
N ALA A 17 -13.25 -29.75 34.02
CA ALA A 17 -13.23 -28.84 32.90
C ALA A 17 -13.89 -27.55 33.37
N ILE A 18 -13.09 -26.58 33.77
CA ILE A 18 -13.53 -25.17 33.80
C ILE A 18 -13.70 -24.79 32.33
N ALA A 19 -14.93 -24.89 31.88
CA ALA A 19 -15.35 -24.26 30.64
C ALA A 19 -15.26 -22.72 30.84
N ILE A 20 -14.09 -22.15 30.55
CA ILE A 20 -14.01 -20.73 30.22
C ILE A 20 -14.65 -20.64 28.85
N GLY A 21 -15.94 -20.31 28.87
CA GLY A 21 -16.70 -20.00 27.68
C GLY A 21 -16.16 -18.74 27.02
N GLY A 22 -15.13 -18.91 26.22
CA GLY A 22 -14.91 -18.04 25.09
C GLY A 22 -15.94 -18.47 24.07
N ALA A 23 -17.04 -17.77 23.98
CA ALA A 23 -18.00 -17.94 22.92
C ALA A 23 -17.26 -17.66 21.60
N SER A 24 -16.81 -18.72 20.93
CA SER A 24 -16.60 -18.69 19.49
C SER A 24 -17.99 -18.44 18.94
N ARG A 25 -18.33 -17.17 18.68
CA ARG A 25 -19.48 -16.83 17.87
C ARG A 25 -19.30 -17.57 16.54
N ALA A 26 -20.23 -18.41 16.23
CA ALA A 26 -20.34 -19.07 14.93
C ALA A 26 -20.29 -18.00 13.83
N ASP A 27 -19.74 -18.37 12.67
CA ASP A 27 -19.72 -17.67 11.38
C ASP A 27 -20.81 -16.59 11.27
N ASP A 28 -20.67 -15.46 11.96
CA ASP A 28 -21.56 -14.32 11.80
C ASP A 28 -21.23 -13.70 10.43
N LYS A 29 -22.24 -13.52 9.61
CA LYS A 29 -22.11 -12.83 8.33
C LYS A 29 -21.76 -11.38 8.64
N ILE A 30 -20.49 -11.00 8.44
CA ILE A 30 -19.98 -9.65 8.70
C ILE A 30 -20.19 -8.78 7.46
N PHE A 31 -19.92 -9.35 6.30
CA PHE A 31 -20.07 -8.72 5.00
C PHE A 31 -21.12 -9.45 4.18
N GLU A 32 -21.96 -8.71 3.49
CA GLU A 32 -22.73 -9.21 2.37
C GLU A 32 -21.86 -9.14 1.12
N ILE A 33 -21.64 -10.29 0.46
CA ILE A 33 -20.69 -10.40 -0.65
C ILE A 33 -21.47 -10.64 -1.94
N ASP A 34 -21.28 -9.73 -2.89
CA ASP A 34 -21.79 -9.81 -4.24
C ASP A 34 -20.65 -10.11 -5.22
N GLU A 35 -20.94 -10.85 -6.29
CA GLU A 35 -19.99 -11.16 -7.35
C GLU A 35 -20.33 -10.36 -8.61
N ILE A 36 -19.34 -9.61 -9.09
CA ILE A 36 -19.47 -8.78 -10.29
C ILE A 36 -18.94 -9.54 -11.49
N SER A 37 -19.68 -9.45 -12.62
CA SER A 37 -19.27 -10.06 -13.87
C SER A 37 -18.01 -9.40 -14.43
N ARG A 38 -17.20 -10.20 -15.09
CA ARG A 38 -15.95 -9.77 -15.70
C ARG A 38 -15.83 -10.30 -17.13
N ASP A 39 -15.04 -9.63 -17.91
CA ASP A 39 -14.64 -10.06 -19.24
C ASP A 39 -13.12 -9.89 -19.35
N GLY A 40 -12.41 -11.00 -19.28
CA GLY A 40 -10.95 -11.01 -19.20
C GLY A 40 -10.38 -11.07 -17.78
N ARG A 41 -9.09 -10.86 -17.67
CA ARG A 41 -8.33 -10.83 -16.40
C ARG A 41 -8.47 -9.47 -15.74
N VAL A 42 -8.94 -9.44 -14.52
CA VAL A 42 -9.03 -8.21 -13.73
C VAL A 42 -7.63 -7.81 -13.25
N VAL A 43 -7.21 -6.60 -13.52
CA VAL A 43 -5.90 -6.07 -13.11
C VAL A 43 -6.00 -5.00 -12.05
N ASN A 44 -7.15 -4.32 -11.95
CA ASN A 44 -7.42 -3.35 -10.91
C ASN A 44 -8.92 -3.23 -10.67
N ALA A 45 -9.30 -2.86 -9.43
CA ALA A 45 -10.66 -2.48 -9.07
C ALA A 45 -10.62 -1.35 -8.03
N ARG A 46 -11.44 -0.32 -8.22
CA ARG A 46 -11.48 0.89 -7.38
C ARG A 46 -12.89 1.44 -7.27
N PHE A 47 -13.13 2.14 -6.17
CA PHE A 47 -14.35 2.91 -5.96
C PHE A 47 -14.07 4.41 -6.21
N ALA A 48 -15.00 5.07 -6.91
CA ALA A 48 -15.00 6.52 -7.16
C ALA A 48 -16.38 6.96 -7.62
N ASP A 49 -16.73 8.21 -7.43
CA ASP A 49 -17.97 8.78 -7.96
C ASP A 49 -17.74 9.23 -9.41
N PHE A 50 -18.07 8.37 -10.38
CA PHE A 50 -17.80 8.65 -11.80
C PHE A 50 -18.90 9.43 -12.50
N ASP A 51 -20.12 9.44 -11.97
CA ASP A 51 -21.24 10.16 -12.59
C ASP A 51 -21.68 11.42 -11.84
N GLY A 52 -21.04 11.72 -10.70
CA GLY A 52 -21.27 12.92 -9.93
C GLY A 52 -22.56 12.93 -9.14
N ASP A 53 -23.11 11.75 -8.85
CA ASP A 53 -24.35 11.64 -8.09
C ASP A 53 -24.12 11.51 -6.57
N GLY A 54 -22.88 11.51 -6.13
CA GLY A 54 -22.42 11.43 -4.76
C GLY A 54 -22.25 10.00 -4.24
N ARG A 55 -22.55 8.97 -5.03
CA ARG A 55 -22.34 7.56 -4.69
C ARG A 55 -21.05 7.06 -5.30
N LYS A 56 -20.40 6.09 -4.63
CA LYS A 56 -19.15 5.52 -5.12
C LYS A 56 -19.41 4.35 -6.07
N ASP A 57 -19.18 4.57 -7.34
CA ASP A 57 -19.24 3.55 -8.38
C ASP A 57 -18.06 2.59 -8.31
N LEU A 58 -18.21 1.40 -8.87
CA LEU A 58 -17.15 0.43 -8.97
C LEU A 58 -16.52 0.44 -10.37
N MET A 59 -15.24 0.75 -10.43
CA MET A 59 -14.41 0.58 -11.61
C MET A 59 -13.70 -0.77 -11.57
N VAL A 60 -13.78 -1.53 -12.66
CA VAL A 60 -13.03 -2.77 -12.87
C VAL A 60 -12.21 -2.67 -14.16
N ALA A 61 -10.89 -2.67 -14.06
CA ALA A 61 -9.99 -2.69 -15.19
C ALA A 61 -9.69 -4.12 -15.62
N THR A 62 -9.91 -4.44 -16.89
CA THR A 62 -9.75 -5.79 -17.44
C THR A 62 -8.83 -5.82 -18.66
N LEU A 63 -8.09 -6.92 -18.77
CA LEU A 63 -7.25 -7.25 -19.93
C LEU A 63 -7.74 -8.58 -20.52
N ALA A 64 -8.04 -8.61 -21.81
CA ALA A 64 -8.48 -9.79 -22.52
C ALA A 64 -7.59 -10.05 -23.74
N GLY A 65 -7.19 -11.31 -23.96
CA GLY A 65 -6.24 -11.68 -25.00
C GLY A 65 -4.78 -11.60 -24.55
N ILE A 66 -3.88 -11.58 -25.53
CA ILE A 66 -2.43 -11.45 -25.33
C ILE A 66 -1.88 -10.34 -26.23
N PRO A 67 -0.84 -9.61 -25.81
CA PRO A 67 -0.21 -8.62 -26.66
C PRO A 67 0.30 -9.21 -27.99
N PRO A 68 0.22 -8.46 -29.12
CA PRO A 68 -0.27 -7.09 -29.25
C PRO A 68 -1.79 -6.97 -29.43
N GLU A 69 -2.52 -8.08 -29.50
CA GLU A 69 -3.97 -8.12 -29.72
C GLU A 69 -4.80 -8.00 -28.43
N GLU A 70 -4.15 -7.68 -27.33
CA GLU A 70 -4.78 -7.53 -26.03
C GLU A 70 -5.79 -6.38 -26.03
N GLN A 71 -7.02 -6.69 -25.64
CA GLN A 71 -8.07 -5.70 -25.41
C GLN A 71 -8.03 -5.25 -23.97
N ARG A 72 -7.98 -3.95 -23.76
CA ARG A 72 -7.89 -3.29 -22.47
C ARG A 72 -9.11 -2.42 -22.25
N SER A 73 -9.83 -2.65 -21.17
CA SER A 73 -11.05 -1.91 -20.88
C SER A 73 -11.22 -1.58 -19.40
N ILE A 74 -11.91 -0.49 -19.16
CA ILE A 74 -12.44 -0.09 -17.87
C ILE A 74 -13.95 -0.31 -17.92
N ARG A 75 -14.45 -1.07 -16.96
CA ARG A 75 -15.87 -1.39 -16.79
C ARG A 75 -16.36 -0.66 -15.56
N ILE A 76 -17.33 0.21 -15.72
CA ILE A 76 -17.94 0.97 -14.64
C ILE A 76 -19.29 0.36 -14.31
N HIS A 77 -19.48 0.05 -13.04
CA HIS A 77 -20.74 -0.40 -12.46
C HIS A 77 -21.23 0.75 -11.57
N LEU A 78 -22.21 1.51 -12.07
CA LEU A 78 -22.80 2.61 -11.32
C LEU A 78 -23.57 2.06 -10.12
N GLN A 79 -23.38 2.66 -8.95
CA GLN A 79 -24.03 2.21 -7.73
C GLN A 79 -25.53 2.54 -7.76
N ASP A 80 -26.36 1.56 -7.50
CA ASP A 80 -27.80 1.74 -7.32
C ASP A 80 -28.13 2.47 -6.01
N SER A 81 -29.33 3.03 -5.91
CA SER A 81 -29.77 3.79 -4.73
C SER A 81 -29.88 2.97 -3.45
N ASP A 82 -29.83 1.65 -3.51
CA ASP A 82 -29.82 0.73 -2.37
C ASP A 82 -28.38 0.31 -1.95
N GLY A 83 -27.36 0.89 -2.59
CA GLY A 83 -25.95 0.59 -2.33
C GLY A 83 -25.44 -0.66 -3.04
N SER A 84 -26.23 -1.30 -3.89
CA SER A 84 -25.80 -2.46 -4.69
C SER A 84 -25.18 -2.05 -6.01
N TYR A 85 -24.52 -3.01 -6.68
CA TYR A 85 -23.95 -2.82 -8.01
C TYR A 85 -24.58 -3.77 -9.01
N PRO A 86 -24.92 -3.29 -10.23
CA PRO A 86 -25.38 -4.19 -11.29
C PRO A 86 -24.28 -5.18 -11.65
N THR A 87 -24.67 -6.44 -11.89
CA THR A 87 -23.73 -7.50 -12.31
C THR A 87 -23.03 -7.15 -13.61
N ASP A 88 -23.76 -6.60 -14.59
CA ASP A 88 -23.21 -6.12 -15.86
C ASP A 88 -22.80 -4.65 -15.74
N PRO A 89 -21.70 -4.23 -16.40
CA PRO A 89 -21.25 -2.85 -16.33
C PRO A 89 -22.25 -1.89 -16.97
N SER A 90 -22.47 -0.77 -16.32
CA SER A 90 -23.28 0.34 -16.85
C SER A 90 -22.57 1.01 -18.03
N ARG A 91 -21.23 0.99 -18.03
CA ARG A 91 -20.38 1.58 -19.09
C ARG A 91 -19.12 0.76 -19.29
N VAL A 92 -18.62 0.76 -20.54
CA VAL A 92 -17.34 0.14 -20.89
C VAL A 92 -16.52 1.14 -21.70
N VAL A 93 -15.32 1.44 -21.21
CA VAL A 93 -14.37 2.39 -21.80
C VAL A 93 -13.14 1.64 -22.27
N SER A 94 -12.76 1.81 -23.53
CA SER A 94 -11.49 1.27 -24.02
C SER A 94 -10.33 2.10 -23.51
N ILE A 95 -9.32 1.43 -22.94
CA ILE A 95 -8.10 2.10 -22.47
C ILE A 95 -7.21 2.42 -23.68
N PRO A 96 -6.76 3.68 -23.84
CA PRO A 96 -5.83 4.03 -24.92
C PRO A 96 -4.58 3.15 -24.90
N ALA A 97 -4.15 2.71 -26.07
CA ALA A 97 -3.12 1.68 -26.24
C ALA A 97 -1.79 2.00 -25.51
N LEU A 98 -1.42 3.27 -25.38
CA LEU A 98 -0.16 3.68 -24.74
C LEU A 98 -0.30 4.04 -23.25
N SER A 99 -1.49 3.90 -22.64
CA SER A 99 -1.68 4.15 -21.22
C SER A 99 -1.24 2.95 -20.39
N ALA A 100 -0.39 3.15 -19.39
CA ALA A 100 0.13 2.08 -18.54
C ALA A 100 -0.21 2.27 -17.06
N VAL A 101 -0.41 3.51 -16.63
CA VAL A 101 -0.81 3.85 -15.27
C VAL A 101 -1.94 4.86 -15.29
N PHE A 102 -2.74 4.85 -14.21
CA PHE A 102 -3.84 5.78 -14.03
C PHE A 102 -3.93 6.27 -12.59
N ASP A 103 -4.59 7.41 -12.44
CA ASP A 103 -5.10 7.94 -11.18
C ASP A 103 -6.59 8.25 -11.33
N ILE A 104 -7.28 8.47 -10.22
CA ILE A 104 -8.68 8.90 -10.18
C ILE A 104 -8.73 10.14 -9.29
N ALA A 105 -9.27 11.22 -9.81
CA ALA A 105 -9.39 12.48 -9.06
C ALA A 105 -10.40 13.43 -9.73
N ASP A 106 -11.01 14.28 -8.93
CA ASP A 106 -11.83 15.42 -9.41
C ASP A 106 -10.89 16.54 -9.87
N VAL A 107 -10.70 16.65 -11.19
CA VAL A 107 -9.74 17.60 -11.80
C VAL A 107 -10.36 18.52 -12.84
N LYS A 108 -11.63 18.31 -13.20
CA LYS A 108 -12.37 19.12 -14.18
C LYS A 108 -13.66 19.63 -13.57
N ASP A 109 -14.11 20.79 -14.01
CA ASP A 109 -15.40 21.38 -13.61
C ASP A 109 -16.56 20.68 -14.36
N VAL A 110 -16.67 19.37 -14.15
CA VAL A 110 -17.75 18.51 -14.66
C VAL A 110 -18.16 17.53 -13.55
N PRO A 111 -19.37 16.94 -13.59
CA PRO A 111 -19.78 16.01 -12.57
C PRO A 111 -18.86 14.77 -12.48
N GLY A 112 -18.54 14.34 -11.26
CA GLY A 112 -17.82 13.09 -10.98
C GLY A 112 -16.30 13.23 -10.98
N GLU A 113 -15.65 12.12 -10.64
CA GLU A 113 -14.19 12.00 -10.64
C GLU A 113 -13.69 11.50 -12.00
N GLU A 114 -12.57 12.04 -12.49
CA GLU A 114 -12.00 11.67 -13.77
C GLU A 114 -10.92 10.60 -13.64
N LEU A 115 -10.75 9.84 -14.74
CA LEU A 115 -9.57 9.00 -14.95
C LEU A 115 -8.44 9.84 -15.55
N VAL A 116 -7.31 9.87 -14.83
CA VAL A 116 -6.10 10.58 -15.25
C VAL A 116 -5.09 9.53 -15.72
N LEU A 117 -4.88 9.44 -17.04
CA LEU A 117 -4.07 8.40 -17.67
C LEU A 117 -2.70 8.95 -18.06
N LEU A 118 -1.62 8.30 -17.62
CA LEU A 118 -0.27 8.64 -18.06
C LEU A 118 0.10 7.88 -19.33
N ARG A 119 0.51 8.65 -20.35
CA ARG A 119 1.02 8.17 -21.64
C ARG A 119 2.49 8.56 -21.81
N PRO A 120 3.19 8.01 -22.81
CA PRO A 120 4.59 8.38 -23.06
C PRO A 120 4.85 9.88 -23.26
N ASP A 121 3.92 10.60 -23.88
CA ASP A 121 4.05 11.98 -24.33
C ASP A 121 2.95 12.93 -23.85
N ALA A 122 1.99 12.43 -23.08
CA ALA A 122 0.84 13.20 -22.62
C ALA A 122 0.25 12.63 -21.31
N VAL A 123 -0.55 13.44 -20.65
CA VAL A 123 -1.57 13.02 -19.70
C VAL A 123 -2.92 13.14 -20.38
N THR A 124 -3.69 12.05 -20.37
CA THR A 124 -5.07 12.06 -20.88
C THR A 124 -6.02 12.02 -19.71
N ILE A 125 -6.95 12.93 -19.64
CA ILE A 125 -8.01 12.98 -18.62
C ILE A 125 -9.31 12.57 -19.31
N LEU A 126 -10.03 11.61 -18.71
CA LEU A 126 -11.30 11.09 -19.23
C LEU A 126 -12.40 11.32 -18.20
N SER A 127 -13.41 12.10 -18.54
CA SER A 127 -14.68 12.09 -17.83
C SER A 127 -15.61 11.09 -18.46
N ILE A 128 -16.23 10.28 -17.62
CA ILE A 128 -17.18 9.22 -18.00
C ILE A 128 -18.56 9.45 -17.36
N ALA A 129 -18.81 10.65 -16.86
CA ALA A 129 -20.07 11.03 -16.22
C ALA A 129 -21.29 10.88 -17.14
N ASP A 130 -21.14 11.25 -18.40
CA ASP A 130 -22.19 11.16 -19.41
C ASP A 130 -22.07 9.91 -20.29
N THR A 131 -23.04 9.72 -21.22
CA THR A 131 -23.00 8.65 -22.23
C THR A 131 -21.86 8.84 -23.23
N GLU A 132 -21.42 10.07 -23.45
CA GLU A 132 -20.26 10.39 -24.28
C GLU A 132 -19.05 10.65 -23.37
N ILE A 133 -17.93 10.00 -23.69
CA ILE A 133 -16.66 10.19 -22.97
C ILE A 133 -16.09 11.54 -23.42
N VAL A 134 -15.79 12.40 -22.45
CA VAL A 134 -15.07 13.65 -22.70
C VAL A 134 -13.60 13.44 -22.42
N GLU A 135 -12.75 13.85 -23.38
CA GLU A 135 -11.30 13.63 -23.31
C GLU A 135 -10.53 14.96 -23.38
N TRP A 136 -9.60 15.15 -22.44
CA TRP A 136 -8.62 16.23 -22.48
C TRP A 136 -7.22 15.65 -22.58
N ASN A 137 -6.46 16.08 -23.59
CA ASN A 137 -5.08 15.69 -23.77
C ASN A 137 -4.16 16.85 -23.35
N LEU A 138 -3.32 16.59 -22.34
CA LEU A 138 -2.31 17.53 -21.85
C LEU A 138 -0.95 17.08 -22.35
N PRO A 139 -0.37 17.72 -23.38
CA PRO A 139 0.94 17.35 -23.88
C PRO A 139 2.03 17.61 -22.84
N VAL A 140 2.99 16.69 -22.71
CA VAL A 140 4.11 16.78 -21.79
C VAL A 140 5.39 16.98 -22.59
N GLU A 141 6.19 17.95 -22.19
CA GLU A 141 7.50 18.18 -22.82
C GLU A 141 8.49 17.07 -22.41
N GLY A 142 8.90 16.26 -23.35
CA GLY A 142 9.78 15.10 -23.16
C GLY A 142 9.01 13.83 -22.75
N PRO A 143 9.66 12.67 -22.85
CA PRO A 143 9.00 11.39 -22.57
C PRO A 143 8.75 11.17 -21.08
N SER A 144 7.59 10.62 -20.75
CA SER A 144 7.30 10.13 -19.42
C SER A 144 8.11 8.85 -19.13
N THR A 145 8.04 8.35 -17.89
CA THR A 145 8.64 7.05 -17.52
C THR A 145 7.88 5.86 -18.08
N VAL A 146 6.69 6.08 -18.62
CA VAL A 146 5.89 5.02 -19.24
C VAL A 146 6.52 4.61 -20.57
N ALA A 147 6.77 3.31 -20.71
CA ALA A 147 7.33 2.78 -21.94
C ALA A 147 6.36 2.93 -23.11
N ALA A 148 6.91 3.25 -24.30
CA ALA A 148 6.14 3.33 -25.52
C ALA A 148 5.86 1.95 -26.15
N ALA A 149 6.44 0.86 -25.61
CA ALA A 149 6.22 -0.49 -26.11
C ALA A 149 4.77 -0.95 -25.89
N GLU A 150 4.16 -1.55 -26.89
CA GLU A 150 2.75 -1.95 -26.86
C GLU A 150 2.52 -3.35 -26.27
N ASP A 151 3.56 -4.13 -26.11
CA ASP A 151 3.51 -5.57 -25.88
C ASP A 151 3.76 -6.02 -24.42
N GLU A 152 4.21 -5.12 -23.52
CA GLU A 152 4.54 -5.50 -22.13
C GLU A 152 3.98 -4.53 -21.08
N ARG A 153 2.81 -3.93 -21.31
CA ARG A 153 2.26 -2.94 -20.39
C ARG A 153 1.28 -3.52 -19.40
N GLY A 154 1.47 -3.16 -18.12
CA GLY A 154 0.42 -3.25 -17.12
C GLY A 154 -0.62 -2.14 -17.26
N PHE A 155 -1.57 -2.13 -16.36
CA PHE A 155 -2.48 -1.01 -16.12
C PHE A 155 -2.69 -0.90 -14.62
N ASP A 156 -1.83 -0.10 -13.99
CA ASP A 156 -1.71 -0.01 -12.54
C ASP A 156 -2.10 1.37 -12.04
N TRP A 157 -2.68 1.42 -10.86
CA TRP A 157 -2.92 2.68 -10.18
C TRP A 157 -1.61 3.27 -9.69
N PHE A 158 -1.39 4.55 -9.98
CA PHE A 158 -0.28 5.33 -9.48
C PHE A 158 -0.73 6.77 -9.25
N LYS A 159 -0.47 7.32 -8.07
CA LYS A 159 -0.88 8.67 -7.73
C LYS A 159 -0.16 9.69 -8.60
N LEU A 160 -0.92 10.39 -9.44
CA LEU A 160 -0.46 11.46 -10.33
C LEU A 160 -0.94 12.83 -9.86
N VAL A 161 -2.12 12.88 -9.24
CA VAL A 161 -2.79 14.11 -8.82
C VAL A 161 -2.57 14.34 -7.33
N TYR A 162 -2.12 15.53 -6.98
CA TYR A 162 -1.84 15.91 -5.61
C TYR A 162 -2.52 17.23 -5.27
N GLU A 163 -3.21 17.27 -4.12
CA GLU A 163 -3.73 18.50 -3.55
C GLU A 163 -2.56 19.36 -3.09
N MET A 164 -2.31 20.48 -3.79
CA MET A 164 -1.21 21.36 -3.51
C MET A 164 -1.70 22.81 -3.41
N GLY A 165 -2.45 23.12 -2.37
CA GLY A 165 -3.09 24.42 -2.14
C GLY A 165 -4.50 24.49 -2.72
N SER A 166 -4.88 25.58 -3.39
CA SER A 166 -6.26 25.81 -3.84
C SER A 166 -6.68 25.00 -5.06
N GLN A 167 -5.75 24.37 -5.75
CA GLN A 167 -6.02 23.54 -6.93
C GLN A 167 -5.08 22.35 -6.96
N PRO A 168 -5.55 21.18 -7.41
CA PRO A 168 -4.71 20.03 -7.61
C PRO A 168 -3.69 20.25 -8.73
N LEU A 169 -2.52 19.61 -8.57
CA LEU A 169 -1.46 19.58 -9.58
C LEU A 169 -1.20 18.14 -10.03
N ILE A 170 -0.85 18.00 -11.30
CA ILE A 170 -0.49 16.71 -11.88
C ILE A 170 1.03 16.61 -11.92
N LEU A 171 1.59 15.61 -11.24
CA LEU A 171 3.02 15.31 -11.20
C LEU A 171 3.32 14.19 -12.19
N VAL A 172 3.98 14.55 -13.29
CA VAL A 172 4.31 13.61 -14.38
C VAL A 172 5.73 13.10 -14.22
N PRO A 173 5.93 11.82 -13.86
CA PRO A 173 7.26 11.25 -13.74
C PRO A 173 7.92 11.08 -15.11
N GLN A 174 9.15 11.57 -15.23
CA GLN A 174 10.00 11.47 -16.41
C GLN A 174 11.36 10.90 -16.02
N ILE A 175 12.24 10.65 -16.98
CA ILE A 175 13.58 10.12 -16.70
C ILE A 175 14.45 11.21 -16.03
N GLY A 176 14.52 11.16 -14.70
CA GLY A 176 15.29 12.09 -13.87
C GLY A 176 14.64 13.44 -13.64
N LEU A 177 13.42 13.63 -14.10
CA LEU A 177 12.62 14.84 -13.94
C LEU A 177 11.21 14.49 -13.48
N VAL A 178 10.54 15.47 -12.88
CA VAL A 178 9.08 15.44 -12.69
C VAL A 178 8.55 16.76 -13.23
N SER A 179 7.68 16.70 -14.22
CA SER A 179 6.94 17.86 -14.69
C SER A 179 5.73 18.09 -13.80
N VAL A 180 5.57 19.30 -13.30
CA VAL A 180 4.45 19.73 -12.48
C VAL A 180 3.51 20.56 -13.34
N LEU A 181 2.30 20.05 -13.56
CA LEU A 181 1.29 20.67 -14.43
C LEU A 181 0.06 21.08 -13.60
N THR A 182 -0.61 22.15 -14.03
CA THR A 182 -2.00 22.37 -13.61
C THR A 182 -2.91 21.37 -14.32
N VAL A 183 -4.13 21.22 -13.83
CA VAL A 183 -5.17 20.38 -14.47
C VAL A 183 -5.55 20.84 -15.89
N ASP A 184 -5.17 22.05 -16.29
CA ASP A 184 -5.34 22.60 -17.65
C ASP A 184 -4.07 22.47 -18.50
N GLY A 185 -3.03 21.84 -17.97
CA GLY A 185 -1.78 21.57 -18.69
C GLY A 185 -0.75 22.71 -18.65
N ALA A 186 -0.96 23.77 -17.86
CA ALA A 186 0.06 24.81 -17.71
C ALA A 186 1.25 24.28 -16.87
N LEU A 187 2.46 24.46 -17.37
CA LEU A 187 3.67 24.03 -16.69
C LEU A 187 3.99 24.93 -15.49
N MET A 188 3.97 24.38 -14.29
CA MET A 188 4.35 25.03 -13.03
C MET A 188 5.83 24.87 -12.69
N GLY A 189 6.49 23.89 -13.27
CA GLY A 189 7.92 23.65 -13.14
C GLY A 189 8.31 22.25 -13.62
N GLN A 190 9.61 22.06 -13.82
CA GLN A 190 10.23 20.76 -14.03
C GLN A 190 11.31 20.57 -12.97
N VAL A 191 11.09 19.71 -12.00
CA VAL A 191 12.05 19.46 -10.92
C VAL A 191 13.02 18.36 -11.28
N ASP A 192 14.33 18.60 -11.09
CA ASP A 192 15.39 17.62 -11.33
C ASP A 192 15.50 16.70 -10.11
N VAL A 193 14.82 15.56 -10.18
CA VAL A 193 14.80 14.55 -9.12
C VAL A 193 16.02 13.60 -9.18
N GLY A 194 16.93 13.82 -10.11
CA GLY A 194 18.14 13.03 -10.30
C GLY A 194 17.94 11.84 -11.24
N ARG A 195 18.90 11.68 -12.15
CA ARG A 195 18.93 10.52 -13.04
C ARG A 195 19.76 9.42 -12.39
N ARG A 196 19.11 8.29 -12.15
CA ARG A 196 19.82 7.07 -11.77
C ARG A 196 19.41 5.94 -12.67
N ALA A 197 20.32 5.59 -13.55
CA ALA A 197 20.24 4.39 -14.33
C ALA A 197 21.18 3.36 -13.70
N ASN A 198 20.63 2.31 -13.14
CA ASN A 198 21.38 1.14 -12.75
C ASN A 198 21.44 0.20 -13.94
N TYR A 199 22.62 -0.18 -14.36
CA TYR A 199 22.77 -1.20 -15.38
C TYR A 199 23.49 -2.41 -14.81
N PHE A 200 23.12 -3.58 -15.28
CA PHE A 200 23.93 -4.76 -15.03
C PHE A 200 24.04 -5.60 -16.29
N VAL A 201 25.15 -6.30 -16.39
CA VAL A 201 25.39 -7.23 -17.47
C VAL A 201 24.98 -8.61 -16.98
N ALA A 202 23.80 -9.06 -17.41
CA ALA A 202 23.36 -10.41 -17.16
C ALA A 202 24.18 -11.37 -17.98
N ARG A 203 25.12 -12.07 -17.36
CA ARG A 203 25.79 -13.21 -17.99
C ARG A 203 24.85 -14.40 -17.89
N ARG A 204 24.25 -14.79 -19.00
CA ARG A 204 23.56 -16.07 -19.10
C ARG A 204 24.62 -17.15 -19.35
N PRO A 205 24.99 -17.96 -18.36
CA PRO A 205 25.88 -19.10 -18.60
C PRO A 205 25.11 -20.12 -19.44
N SER A 206 25.26 -20.05 -20.74
CA SER A 206 24.85 -21.09 -21.65
C SER A 206 26.07 -21.96 -21.93
N ILE A 207 25.88 -23.27 -22.00
CA ILE A 207 26.92 -24.22 -22.41
C ILE A 207 27.37 -23.92 -23.86
N ILE A 208 26.62 -23.16 -24.62
CA ILE A 208 26.77 -22.93 -26.06
C ILE A 208 27.19 -21.47 -26.36
N SER A 209 26.90 -20.50 -25.51
CA SER A 209 27.20 -19.10 -25.79
C SER A 209 27.50 -18.33 -24.50
N ALA A 210 28.49 -17.43 -24.57
CA ALA A 210 28.86 -16.50 -23.50
C ALA A 210 28.22 -15.11 -23.74
N GLU A 211 27.05 -15.06 -24.33
CA GLU A 211 26.33 -13.82 -24.61
C GLU A 211 25.95 -13.13 -23.30
N SER A 212 26.04 -11.81 -23.33
CA SER A 212 25.71 -10.95 -22.21
C SER A 212 24.63 -9.98 -22.63
N ASP A 213 23.57 -9.92 -21.84
CA ASP A 213 22.50 -8.95 -22.00
C ASP A 213 22.78 -7.72 -21.14
N LEU A 214 22.71 -6.53 -21.70
CA LEU A 214 22.72 -5.28 -20.95
C LEU A 214 21.28 -4.97 -20.51
N GLN A 215 21.07 -4.93 -19.21
CA GLN A 215 19.80 -4.53 -18.63
C GLN A 215 19.95 -3.16 -17.97
N LEU A 216 18.96 -2.29 -18.18
CA LEU A 216 18.90 -0.95 -17.62
C LEU A 216 17.67 -0.83 -16.73
N TYR A 217 17.90 -0.43 -15.48
CA TYR A 217 16.85 -0.10 -14.53
C TYR A 217 16.90 1.40 -14.24
N LEU A 218 15.76 2.06 -14.33
CA LEU A 218 15.60 3.46 -13.96
C LEU A 218 14.95 3.53 -12.59
N ASP A 219 15.65 4.12 -11.62
CA ASP A 219 15.09 4.41 -10.31
C ASP A 219 14.31 5.73 -10.39
N THR A 220 13.00 5.67 -10.18
CA THR A 220 12.18 6.85 -9.95
C THR A 220 12.15 7.13 -8.44
N PRO A 221 12.51 8.33 -7.98
CA PRO A 221 12.49 8.64 -6.56
C PRO A 221 11.06 8.62 -6.05
N LYS A 222 10.89 8.20 -4.78
CA LYS A 222 9.64 8.37 -4.07
C LYS A 222 9.43 9.85 -3.81
N LEU A 223 8.25 10.36 -4.13
CA LEU A 223 7.85 11.72 -3.85
C LEU A 223 7.03 11.76 -2.56
N SER A 224 7.26 12.78 -1.74
CA SER A 224 6.41 13.19 -0.64
C SER A 224 6.04 14.65 -0.82
N ILE A 225 4.81 14.98 -0.54
CA ILE A 225 4.25 16.32 -0.78
C ILE A 225 3.73 16.88 0.55
N GLY A 226 4.11 18.09 0.89
CA GLY A 226 3.69 18.81 2.10
C GLY A 226 4.61 19.97 2.41
N ASP A 227 4.27 20.77 3.40
CA ASP A 227 5.05 21.93 3.81
C ASP A 227 6.34 21.49 4.53
N VAL A 228 7.50 21.89 4.01
CA VAL A 228 8.80 21.61 4.62
C VAL A 228 9.33 22.80 5.40
N ASP A 229 9.17 24.02 4.88
CA ASP A 229 9.78 25.23 5.48
C ASP A 229 8.85 26.01 6.41
N GLY A 230 7.58 25.59 6.54
CA GLY A 230 6.58 26.18 7.43
C GLY A 230 5.91 27.42 6.85
N ASP A 231 5.93 27.58 5.54
CA ASP A 231 5.32 28.73 4.87
C ASP A 231 3.87 28.51 4.44
N GLY A 232 3.32 27.31 4.71
CA GLY A 232 1.95 26.92 4.41
C GLY A 232 1.74 26.46 2.96
N ARG A 233 2.79 26.33 2.17
CA ARG A 233 2.72 25.81 0.79
C ARG A 233 3.27 24.39 0.72
N ALA A 234 2.61 23.56 -0.05
CA ALA A 234 3.10 22.20 -0.26
C ALA A 234 4.33 22.18 -1.18
N ASP A 235 5.41 21.59 -0.67
CA ASP A 235 6.70 21.39 -1.31
C ASP A 235 6.81 19.98 -1.89
N ILE A 236 7.87 19.71 -2.64
CA ILE A 236 8.18 18.39 -3.17
C ILE A 236 9.47 17.88 -2.52
N VAL A 237 9.39 16.70 -1.91
CA VAL A 237 10.56 15.95 -1.40
C VAL A 237 10.75 14.73 -2.28
N ALA A 238 11.88 14.65 -2.99
CA ALA A 238 12.25 13.52 -3.83
C ALA A 238 13.35 12.70 -3.16
N ALA A 239 13.00 11.47 -2.73
CA ALA A 239 13.90 10.61 -1.99
C ALA A 239 14.43 9.46 -2.84
N THR A 240 15.75 9.30 -2.87
CA THR A 240 16.44 8.15 -3.44
C THR A 240 17.22 7.42 -2.36
N ARG A 241 17.79 6.26 -2.67
CA ARG A 241 18.66 5.52 -1.73
C ARG A 241 19.94 6.25 -1.34
N HIS A 242 20.29 7.37 -1.99
CA HIS A 242 21.58 8.06 -1.78
C HIS A 242 21.45 9.53 -1.43
N GLU A 243 20.30 10.13 -1.70
CA GLU A 243 20.07 11.54 -1.44
C GLU A 243 18.57 11.86 -1.32
N ILE A 244 18.28 12.94 -0.64
CA ILE A 244 16.98 13.56 -0.56
C ILE A 244 17.09 14.94 -1.14
N ARG A 245 16.26 15.26 -2.12
CA ARG A 245 16.19 16.58 -2.78
C ARG A 245 14.89 17.26 -2.37
N VAL A 246 14.98 18.50 -1.95
CA VAL A 246 13.83 19.30 -1.53
C VAL A 246 13.63 20.46 -2.49
N PHE A 247 12.44 20.60 -3.00
CA PHE A 247 12.03 21.66 -3.92
C PHE A 247 10.95 22.48 -3.22
N LEU A 248 11.33 23.64 -2.71
CA LEU A 248 10.39 24.54 -2.06
C LEU A 248 9.53 25.25 -3.12
N ARG A 249 8.23 25.33 -2.84
CA ARG A 249 7.28 26.01 -3.72
C ARG A 249 7.38 27.51 -3.55
N ARG A 250 7.59 28.21 -4.64
CA ARG A 250 7.68 29.67 -4.67
C ARG A 250 6.34 30.34 -4.39
N ALA A 251 6.37 31.62 -4.01
CA ALA A 251 5.16 32.41 -3.76
C ALA A 251 4.25 32.57 -4.99
N ASP A 252 4.80 32.44 -6.23
CA ASP A 252 4.04 32.43 -7.46
C ASP A 252 3.45 31.04 -7.80
N GLY A 253 3.60 30.06 -6.90
CA GLY A 253 3.11 28.70 -7.04
C GLY A 253 3.98 27.77 -7.88
N ARG A 254 5.08 28.26 -8.44
CA ARG A 254 5.99 27.54 -9.32
C ARG A 254 7.09 26.83 -8.55
N PHE A 255 7.75 25.89 -9.23
CA PHE A 255 8.93 25.19 -8.75
C PHE A 255 10.14 25.52 -9.60
N ASP A 256 11.29 25.71 -8.96
CA ASP A 256 12.57 25.79 -9.64
C ASP A 256 13.06 24.41 -10.06
N ARG A 257 13.84 24.34 -11.13
CA ARG A 257 14.36 23.07 -11.64
C ARG A 257 15.33 22.40 -10.67
N GLU A 258 16.24 23.20 -10.12
CA GLU A 258 17.23 22.73 -9.16
C GLU A 258 16.61 22.66 -7.76
N PRO A 259 17.02 21.65 -6.94
CA PRO A 259 16.54 21.57 -5.58
C PRO A 259 16.97 22.79 -4.74
N SER A 260 16.09 23.25 -3.86
CA SER A 260 16.41 24.31 -2.89
C SER A 260 17.55 23.88 -1.98
N TYR A 261 17.59 22.59 -1.63
CA TYR A 261 18.71 21.94 -0.95
C TYR A 261 18.68 20.42 -1.12
N THR A 262 19.82 19.78 -0.83
CA THR A 262 19.98 18.32 -0.96
C THR A 262 20.71 17.76 0.24
N HIS A 263 20.21 16.66 0.78
CA HIS A 263 20.88 15.85 1.80
C HIS A 263 21.43 14.57 1.20
N ALA A 264 22.75 14.38 1.30
CA ALA A 264 23.39 13.13 0.88
C ALA A 264 23.20 12.05 1.94
N LEU A 265 22.73 10.86 1.54
CA LEU A 265 22.58 9.70 2.39
C LEU A 265 23.79 8.77 2.21
N LYS A 266 24.58 8.57 3.27
CA LYS A 266 25.80 7.72 3.28
C LYS A 266 25.55 6.47 4.16
N LEU A 267 24.40 5.85 4.00
CA LEU A 267 23.98 4.72 4.84
C LEU A 267 24.44 3.37 4.30
N ILE A 268 24.57 3.23 2.97
CA ILE A 268 24.96 1.96 2.36
C ILE A 268 26.47 1.76 2.54
N SER A 269 26.84 0.64 3.17
CA SER A 269 28.24 0.28 3.37
C SER A 269 28.96 -0.01 2.05
N PRO A 270 30.29 0.19 1.95
CA PRO A 270 31.05 -0.21 0.76
C PRO A 270 30.90 -1.70 0.43
N ARG A 271 30.73 -2.55 1.45
CA ARG A 271 30.51 -3.99 1.30
C ARG A 271 29.17 -4.28 0.63
N ASP A 272 28.09 -3.63 1.09
CA ASP A 272 26.77 -3.83 0.50
C ASP A 272 26.66 -3.23 -0.88
N HIS A 273 27.27 -2.07 -1.09
CA HIS A 273 27.39 -1.48 -2.43
C HIS A 273 28.08 -2.45 -3.41
N ALA A 274 29.19 -3.06 -3.01
CA ALA A 274 29.92 -4.02 -3.85
C ALA A 274 29.13 -5.32 -4.13
N ARG A 275 28.22 -5.69 -3.23
CA ARG A 275 27.35 -6.88 -3.37
C ARG A 275 26.02 -6.59 -4.06
N GLY A 276 25.72 -5.32 -4.33
CA GLY A 276 24.39 -4.89 -4.77
C GLY A 276 23.30 -5.14 -3.71
N SER A 277 23.71 -5.24 -2.43
CA SER A 277 22.81 -5.41 -1.28
C SER A 277 22.63 -4.10 -0.53
N GLY A 278 21.82 -4.14 0.54
CA GLY A 278 21.44 -2.96 1.29
C GLY A 278 20.32 -2.17 0.59
N SER A 279 19.40 -1.66 1.38
CA SER A 279 18.34 -0.80 0.86
C SER A 279 18.16 0.42 1.78
N VAL A 280 17.78 1.53 1.17
CA VAL A 280 17.38 2.74 1.88
C VAL A 280 16.08 3.20 1.30
N VAL A 281 15.07 3.35 2.15
CA VAL A 281 13.75 3.90 1.81
C VAL A 281 13.53 5.12 2.69
N SER A 282 13.17 6.24 2.08
CA SER A 282 12.88 7.47 2.80
C SER A 282 11.47 7.94 2.47
N THR A 283 10.80 8.49 3.47
CA THR A 283 9.45 9.08 3.35
C THR A 283 9.43 10.36 4.18
N ALA A 284 8.86 11.43 3.63
CA ALA A 284 8.56 12.61 4.41
C ALA A 284 7.05 12.67 4.70
N ARG A 285 6.67 12.91 5.96
CA ARG A 285 5.31 12.99 6.45
C ARG A 285 5.30 13.82 7.75
N ASP A 286 4.24 14.55 8.00
CA ASP A 286 4.01 15.18 9.29
C ASP A 286 3.64 14.09 10.31
N VAL A 287 4.50 13.85 11.27
CA VAL A 287 4.37 12.75 12.25
C VAL A 287 3.80 13.26 13.58
N ASP A 288 4.04 14.52 13.92
CA ASP A 288 3.65 15.12 15.19
C ASP A 288 2.56 16.20 15.02
N ASP A 289 1.91 16.25 13.86
CA ASP A 289 0.82 17.15 13.48
C ASP A 289 1.17 18.64 13.69
N ASN A 290 2.45 18.98 13.44
CA ASN A 290 2.92 20.37 13.53
C ASN A 290 2.77 21.16 12.21
N GLY A 291 2.21 20.55 11.19
CA GLY A 291 1.99 21.10 9.85
C GLY A 291 3.21 21.05 8.94
N ARG A 292 4.32 20.41 9.36
CA ARG A 292 5.56 20.29 8.58
C ARG A 292 5.94 18.84 8.33
N LEU A 293 6.55 18.61 7.18
CA LEU A 293 7.03 17.27 6.87
C LEU A 293 8.27 16.89 7.71
N ASP A 294 8.12 15.90 8.54
CA ASP A 294 9.22 15.13 9.14
C ASP A 294 9.82 14.15 8.15
N LEU A 295 10.96 13.57 8.49
CA LEU A 295 11.64 12.62 7.62
C LEU A 295 11.85 11.29 8.33
N VAL A 296 11.45 10.22 7.68
CA VAL A 296 11.67 8.83 8.13
C VAL A 296 12.57 8.12 7.11
N ILE A 297 13.67 7.56 7.59
CA ILE A 297 14.61 6.80 6.76
C ILE A 297 14.76 5.40 7.33
N THR A 298 14.41 4.39 6.54
CA THR A 298 14.62 2.99 6.88
C THR A 298 15.76 2.43 6.05
N HIS A 299 16.80 1.96 6.72
CA HIS A 299 17.98 1.36 6.13
C HIS A 299 18.07 -0.12 6.49
N VAL A 300 18.24 -0.98 5.51
CA VAL A 300 18.54 -2.40 5.70
C VAL A 300 19.99 -2.66 5.29
N ASP A 301 20.81 -3.11 6.24
CA ASP A 301 22.19 -3.56 6.06
C ASP A 301 22.24 -5.09 6.07
N GLY A 302 23.13 -5.69 5.30
CA GLY A 302 23.25 -7.14 5.19
C GLY A 302 22.19 -7.81 4.30
N THR A 303 22.09 -9.12 4.41
CA THR A 303 21.16 -9.96 3.63
C THR A 303 20.66 -11.13 4.44
N PHE A 304 19.42 -11.55 4.24
CA PHE A 304 18.81 -12.71 4.89
C PHE A 304 19.05 -12.75 6.43
N SER A 305 19.78 -13.72 6.92
CA SER A 305 19.97 -13.98 8.36
C SER A 305 20.85 -12.94 9.08
N ASP A 306 21.61 -12.15 8.34
CA ASP A 306 22.45 -11.07 8.86
C ASP A 306 21.87 -9.66 8.55
N ALA A 307 20.63 -9.60 8.13
CA ALA A 307 19.95 -8.32 7.89
C ALA A 307 19.74 -7.55 9.19
N VAL A 308 20.10 -6.28 9.18
CA VAL A 308 19.80 -5.32 10.26
C VAL A 308 19.01 -4.18 9.67
N THR A 309 17.78 -4.00 10.12
CA THR A 309 16.97 -2.85 9.74
C THR A 309 17.11 -1.75 10.78
N THR A 310 17.47 -0.57 10.34
CA THR A 310 17.54 0.63 11.19
C THR A 310 16.63 1.70 10.63
N SER A 311 15.71 2.20 11.46
CA SER A 311 14.82 3.30 11.12
C SER A 311 15.21 4.54 11.91
N TYR A 312 15.36 5.64 11.22
CA TYR A 312 15.72 6.94 11.75
C TYR A 312 14.55 7.90 11.53
N PHE A 313 14.21 8.67 12.57
CA PHE A 313 13.17 9.68 12.54
C PHE A 313 13.79 11.05 12.81
N TYR A 314 13.51 12.01 11.95
CA TYR A 314 14.02 13.38 12.05
C TYR A 314 12.82 14.33 12.06
N ARG A 315 12.58 14.98 13.20
CA ARG A 315 11.51 15.97 13.33
C ARG A 315 11.90 17.29 12.68
N ASN A 316 10.95 17.91 12.01
CA ASN A 316 11.13 19.20 11.37
C ASN A 316 10.65 20.32 12.30
N ARG A 317 11.57 20.92 13.05
CA ARG A 317 11.23 21.99 14.02
C ARG A 317 11.35 23.39 13.43
N ASP A 318 12.34 23.61 12.55
CA ASP A 318 12.71 24.93 12.06
C ASP A 318 12.79 25.01 10.51
N GLY A 319 11.98 24.22 9.79
CA GLY A 319 12.00 24.15 8.34
C GLY A 319 13.15 23.31 7.77
N ARG A 320 13.82 22.52 8.61
CA ARG A 320 14.92 21.62 8.23
C ARG A 320 15.02 20.42 9.16
N TRP A 321 15.60 19.33 8.64
CA TRP A 321 15.94 18.14 9.39
C TRP A 321 17.39 18.18 9.86
N ASP A 322 17.67 17.87 11.13
CA ASP A 322 19.05 17.67 11.63
C ASP A 322 19.50 16.25 11.29
N MET A 323 20.11 16.10 10.11
CA MET A 323 20.55 14.80 9.58
C MET A 323 21.68 14.16 10.40
N GLU A 324 22.31 14.89 11.31
CA GLU A 324 23.39 14.35 12.16
C GLU A 324 22.82 13.72 13.45
N ASN A 325 21.68 14.21 13.92
CA ASN A 325 21.07 13.81 15.19
C ASN A 325 19.60 13.41 14.97
N PRO A 326 19.30 12.14 14.68
CA PRO A 326 17.92 11.68 14.61
C PRO A 326 17.24 11.80 15.97
N ASP A 327 15.98 12.20 15.98
CA ASP A 327 15.17 12.29 17.20
C ASP A 327 14.90 10.90 17.78
N ASP A 328 14.62 9.93 16.89
CA ASP A 328 14.42 8.52 17.25
C ASP A 328 15.20 7.59 16.33
N LYS A 329 15.59 6.45 16.91
CA LYS A 329 16.28 5.39 16.19
C LYS A 329 15.82 4.03 16.66
N PHE A 330 15.30 3.22 15.75
CA PHE A 330 14.93 1.83 16.01
C PHE A 330 15.81 0.86 15.23
N VAL A 331 16.32 -0.16 15.92
CA VAL A 331 17.18 -1.18 15.31
C VAL A 331 16.51 -2.54 15.46
N SER A 332 16.39 -3.27 14.37
CA SER A 332 15.85 -4.64 14.31
C SER A 332 16.93 -5.59 13.81
N ASP A 333 17.56 -6.29 14.74
CA ASP A 333 18.66 -7.21 14.45
C ASP A 333 18.12 -8.56 13.94
N GLY A 334 18.70 -9.06 12.85
CA GLY A 334 18.27 -10.31 12.21
C GLY A 334 16.87 -10.29 11.62
N THR A 335 16.31 -9.09 11.33
CA THR A 335 14.97 -8.96 10.77
C THR A 335 14.89 -7.87 9.71
N TYR A 336 14.03 -8.10 8.71
CA TYR A 336 13.52 -7.03 7.86
C TYR A 336 12.35 -6.36 8.57
N SER A 337 12.35 -5.05 8.66
CA SER A 337 11.25 -4.26 9.22
C SER A 337 10.73 -3.29 8.19
N SER A 338 9.41 -3.16 8.13
CA SER A 338 8.73 -2.09 7.42
C SER A 338 7.98 -1.26 8.46
N ASP A 339 8.16 0.03 8.43
CA ASP A 339 7.56 0.95 9.37
C ASP A 339 6.42 1.71 8.70
N LEU A 340 5.27 1.75 9.37
CA LEU A 340 4.09 2.52 8.99
C LEU A 340 3.80 3.53 10.10
N LEU A 341 3.29 4.68 9.72
CA LEU A 341 2.85 5.72 10.64
C LEU A 341 1.35 5.88 10.44
N LEU A 342 0.58 5.64 11.48
CA LEU A 342 -0.87 5.68 11.47
C LEU A 342 -1.37 6.14 12.84
N ASP A 343 -2.33 7.04 12.87
CA ASP A 343 -3.13 7.34 14.06
C ASP A 343 -4.05 6.14 14.31
N ILE A 344 -3.70 5.29 15.29
CA ILE A 344 -4.42 4.04 15.56
C ILE A 344 -5.47 4.16 16.66
N ASP A 345 -5.43 5.21 17.47
CA ASP A 345 -6.39 5.40 18.56
C ASP A 345 -7.27 6.66 18.39
N GLY A 346 -7.08 7.39 17.29
CA GLY A 346 -7.91 8.53 16.89
C GLY A 346 -7.62 9.78 17.72
N ASP A 347 -6.43 9.91 18.27
CA ASP A 347 -6.02 11.07 19.08
C ASP A 347 -5.42 12.21 18.24
N GLY A 348 -5.22 11.99 16.93
CA GLY A 348 -4.68 12.95 15.97
C GLY A 348 -3.16 12.88 15.82
N THR A 349 -2.49 11.98 16.51
CA THR A 349 -1.05 11.74 16.36
C THR A 349 -0.76 10.35 15.80
N ASP A 350 0.28 10.24 14.95
CA ASP A 350 0.64 8.95 14.36
C ASP A 350 1.42 8.07 15.34
N GLU A 351 1.01 6.81 15.51
CA GLU A 351 1.83 5.76 16.11
C GLU A 351 2.75 5.12 15.09
N LEU A 352 3.89 4.61 15.59
CA LEU A 352 4.81 3.83 14.80
C LEU A 352 4.43 2.34 14.85
N ILE A 353 3.96 1.83 13.71
CA ILE A 353 3.67 0.41 13.52
C ILE A 353 4.84 -0.23 12.81
N ARG A 354 5.49 -1.21 13.45
CA ARG A 354 6.62 -1.93 12.90
C ARG A 354 6.22 -3.35 12.52
N ILE A 355 6.31 -3.67 11.24
CA ILE A 355 6.05 -4.99 10.70
C ILE A 355 7.39 -5.69 10.47
N GLN A 356 7.68 -6.74 11.21
CA GLN A 356 8.97 -7.41 11.24
C GLN A 356 8.87 -8.83 10.69
N PHE A 357 9.81 -9.20 9.82
CA PHE A 357 9.97 -10.54 9.25
C PHE A 357 11.35 -11.07 9.57
N LYS A 358 11.43 -12.29 10.09
CA LYS A 358 12.70 -12.98 10.28
C LYS A 358 13.01 -13.90 9.10
N PHE A 359 14.25 -13.86 8.62
CA PHE A 359 14.75 -14.77 7.61
C PHE A 359 16.01 -15.45 8.14
N SER A 360 15.85 -16.52 8.90
CA SER A 360 16.95 -17.42 9.29
C SER A 360 16.83 -18.75 8.56
N VAL A 361 17.90 -19.56 8.61
CA VAL A 361 17.85 -20.91 8.05
C VAL A 361 16.78 -21.76 8.72
N LEU A 362 16.53 -21.56 10.02
CA LEU A 362 15.49 -22.27 10.76
C LEU A 362 14.09 -21.86 10.30
N GLU A 363 13.85 -20.55 10.11
CA GLU A 363 12.59 -20.05 9.56
C GLU A 363 12.38 -20.49 8.12
N LEU A 364 13.42 -20.54 7.29
CA LEU A 364 13.32 -21.13 5.96
C LEU A 364 12.87 -22.60 6.00
N VAL A 365 13.40 -23.40 6.92
CA VAL A 365 12.96 -24.77 7.12
C VAL A 365 11.52 -24.83 7.63
N GLU A 366 11.15 -23.94 8.55
CA GLU A 366 9.78 -23.82 9.05
C GLU A 366 8.81 -23.44 7.93
N ILE A 367 9.15 -22.44 7.10
CA ILE A 367 8.37 -22.05 5.91
C ILE A 367 8.18 -23.24 4.96
N LEU A 368 9.25 -24.01 4.70
CA LEU A 368 9.18 -25.19 3.84
C LEU A 368 8.26 -26.28 4.40
N LEU A 369 8.21 -26.44 5.73
CA LEU A 369 7.39 -27.45 6.40
C LEU A 369 5.94 -26.98 6.59
N THR A 370 5.74 -25.73 7.00
CA THR A 370 4.42 -25.19 7.39
C THR A 370 3.70 -24.49 6.25
N ARG A 371 4.45 -24.06 5.23
CA ARG A 371 3.99 -23.18 4.15
C ARG A 371 3.44 -21.86 4.67
N LYS A 372 4.04 -21.33 5.74
CA LYS A 372 3.64 -20.07 6.35
C LYS A 372 4.85 -19.18 6.56
N VAL A 373 4.64 -17.88 6.39
CA VAL A 373 5.56 -16.83 6.81
C VAL A 373 4.97 -16.11 8.00
N ASP A 374 5.77 -15.97 9.02
CA ASP A 374 5.40 -15.26 10.23
C ASP A 374 5.88 -13.81 10.18
N SER A 375 4.98 -12.89 10.48
CA SER A 375 5.28 -11.49 10.72
C SER A 375 4.94 -11.11 12.15
N VAL A 376 5.70 -10.20 12.72
CA VAL A 376 5.42 -9.60 14.03
C VAL A 376 5.08 -8.15 13.82
N ILE A 377 3.90 -7.74 14.22
CA ILE A 377 3.46 -6.34 14.25
C ILE A 377 3.64 -5.84 15.68
N SER A 378 4.34 -4.72 15.83
CA SER A 378 4.46 -3.99 17.10
C SER A 378 4.04 -2.53 16.91
N VAL A 379 3.41 -1.97 17.93
CA VAL A 379 2.91 -0.61 17.96
C VAL A 379 3.67 0.17 19.03
N HIS A 380 4.20 1.33 18.66
CA HIS A 380 4.94 2.22 19.55
C HIS A 380 4.25 3.58 19.56
N ARG A 381 3.80 4.03 20.73
CA ARG A 381 3.07 5.30 20.87
C ARG A 381 4.00 6.50 20.74
N LEU A 382 3.47 7.60 20.25
CA LEU A 382 4.14 8.90 20.29
C LEU A 382 4.00 9.47 21.71
N LEU A 383 5.12 9.83 22.31
CA LEU A 383 5.18 10.43 23.65
C LEU A 383 5.00 11.96 23.56
N PRO A 384 4.59 12.63 24.65
CA PRO A 384 4.40 14.09 24.66
C PRO A 384 5.66 14.92 24.35
N ASP A 385 6.85 14.31 24.38
CA ASP A 385 8.11 14.95 23.97
C ASP A 385 8.40 14.81 22.47
N GLY A 386 7.47 14.23 21.70
CA GLY A 386 7.57 14.00 20.26
C GLY A 386 8.43 12.82 19.86
N ARG A 387 8.78 11.92 20.80
CA ARG A 387 9.53 10.68 20.55
C ARG A 387 8.62 9.48 20.61
N PHE A 388 8.99 8.43 19.90
CA PHE A 388 8.29 7.15 20.04
C PHE A 388 8.76 6.38 21.26
N ASP A 389 7.82 5.75 21.97
CA ASP A 389 8.18 4.84 23.06
C ASP A 389 8.99 3.67 22.50
N THR A 390 10.12 3.37 23.13
CA THR A 390 11.00 2.26 22.75
C THR A 390 10.38 0.89 23.05
N GLU A 391 9.52 0.82 24.07
CA GLU A 391 8.77 -0.37 24.41
C GLU A 391 7.41 -0.34 23.69
N PRO A 392 7.07 -1.41 22.93
CA PRO A 392 5.81 -1.43 22.22
C PRO A 392 4.62 -1.54 23.18
N SER A 393 3.59 -0.74 22.95
CA SER A 393 2.30 -0.85 23.65
C SER A 393 1.56 -2.15 23.28
N SER A 394 1.80 -2.67 22.09
CA SER A 394 1.25 -3.95 21.61
C SER A 394 2.23 -4.66 20.72
N ARG A 395 2.22 -6.01 20.81
CA ARG A 395 3.02 -6.86 19.93
C ARG A 395 2.29 -8.13 19.58
N ARG A 396 2.14 -8.40 18.28
CA ARG A 396 1.43 -9.57 17.81
C ARG A 396 2.11 -10.27 16.63
N LYS A 397 2.03 -11.62 16.64
CA LYS A 397 2.48 -12.49 15.56
C LYS A 397 1.29 -12.84 14.65
N PHE A 398 1.47 -12.64 13.35
CA PHE A 398 0.56 -13.08 12.30
C PHE A 398 1.26 -14.10 11.41
N SER A 399 0.51 -15.11 10.95
CA SER A 399 1.04 -16.16 10.09
C SER A 399 0.28 -16.16 8.77
N THR A 400 0.98 -15.85 7.68
CA THR A 400 0.41 -15.85 6.33
C THR A 400 0.85 -17.09 5.57
N GLY A 401 -0.10 -17.85 5.02
CA GLY A 401 0.20 -18.99 4.17
C GLY A 401 0.82 -18.57 2.85
N ILE A 402 1.75 -19.40 2.31
CA ILE A 402 2.39 -19.17 1.01
C ILE A 402 2.15 -20.38 0.09
N SER A 403 1.78 -20.09 -1.16
CA SER A 403 1.78 -21.06 -2.24
C SER A 403 3.21 -21.24 -2.77
N PHE A 404 3.73 -22.46 -2.79
CA PHE A 404 5.03 -22.76 -3.42
C PHE A 404 4.96 -22.88 -4.94
N GLU A 405 3.77 -23.01 -5.50
CA GLU A 405 3.58 -23.03 -6.95
C GLU A 405 3.73 -21.62 -7.55
N THR A 406 3.21 -20.62 -6.85
CA THR A 406 3.19 -19.23 -7.30
C THR A 406 4.16 -18.32 -6.53
N PHE A 407 4.73 -18.80 -5.43
CA PHE A 407 5.53 -18.02 -4.46
C PHE A 407 4.79 -16.79 -3.89
N ARG A 408 3.49 -16.94 -3.64
CA ARG A 408 2.60 -15.87 -3.21
C ARG A 408 1.87 -16.19 -1.93
N PRO A 409 1.42 -15.16 -1.21
CA PRO A 409 0.51 -15.38 -0.09
C PRO A 409 -0.75 -16.13 -0.52
N ASN A 410 -1.19 -17.05 0.31
CA ASN A 410 -2.52 -17.64 0.19
C ASN A 410 -3.53 -16.65 0.80
N GLY A 411 -4.14 -15.83 -0.04
CA GLY A 411 -4.97 -14.72 0.38
C GLY A 411 -4.21 -13.39 0.36
N PHE A 412 -4.77 -12.36 0.98
CA PHE A 412 -4.12 -11.05 1.09
C PHE A 412 -3.26 -10.94 2.36
N MET A 413 -2.29 -10.02 2.33
CA MET A 413 -1.44 -9.69 3.49
C MET A 413 -2.25 -8.93 4.55
N PRO A 414 -1.87 -9.03 5.85
CA PRO A 414 -2.51 -8.24 6.89
C PRO A 414 -2.55 -6.76 6.53
N GLN A 415 -3.74 -6.17 6.63
CA GLN A 415 -4.00 -4.75 6.44
C GLN A 415 -4.22 -4.14 7.83
N ALA A 416 -3.42 -3.15 8.19
CA ALA A 416 -3.57 -2.36 9.41
C ALA A 416 -4.03 -0.93 9.05
N GLY A 417 -4.59 -0.23 10.02
CA GLY A 417 -5.08 1.13 9.80
C GLY A 417 -6.47 1.19 9.17
N LEU A 418 -7.32 0.21 9.50
CA LEU A 418 -8.70 0.11 9.05
C LEU A 418 -9.61 0.21 10.27
N ASP A 419 -10.54 1.14 10.28
CA ASP A 419 -11.62 1.19 11.30
C ASP A 419 -12.86 0.50 10.72
N VAL A 420 -12.94 -0.83 10.91
CA VAL A 420 -13.98 -1.66 10.25
C VAL A 420 -15.34 -1.55 10.95
N ASN A 421 -15.35 -1.17 12.22
CA ASN A 421 -16.57 -1.05 13.03
C ASN A 421 -16.97 0.40 13.36
N ALA A 422 -16.26 1.38 12.79
CA ALA A 422 -16.47 2.82 12.95
C ALA A 422 -16.45 3.27 14.42
N ASP A 423 -15.54 2.72 15.23
CA ASP A 423 -15.40 3.12 16.62
C ASP A 423 -14.24 4.12 16.88
N GLY A 424 -13.53 4.50 15.82
CA GLY A 424 -12.41 5.43 15.84
C GLY A 424 -11.11 4.80 16.34
N LEU A 425 -11.05 3.45 16.43
CA LEU A 425 -9.83 2.71 16.70
C LEU A 425 -9.46 1.89 15.46
N MET A 426 -8.18 1.85 15.13
CA MET A 426 -7.74 1.12 13.95
C MET A 426 -7.64 -0.38 14.20
N ASP A 427 -8.19 -1.15 13.26
CA ASP A 427 -8.24 -2.60 13.28
C ASP A 427 -7.18 -3.23 12.37
N VAL A 428 -7.00 -4.53 12.49
CA VAL A 428 -6.24 -5.36 11.54
C VAL A 428 -7.17 -6.37 10.89
N VAL A 429 -7.18 -6.36 9.56
CA VAL A 429 -7.89 -7.36 8.77
C VAL A 429 -6.87 -8.25 8.05
N THR A 430 -7.07 -9.55 8.11
CA THR A 430 -6.18 -10.52 7.47
C THR A 430 -6.95 -11.65 6.82
N SER A 431 -6.31 -12.32 5.89
CA SER A 431 -6.85 -13.51 5.26
C SER A 431 -6.59 -14.74 6.12
N ALA A 432 -7.64 -15.54 6.35
CA ALA A 432 -7.52 -16.87 6.96
C ALA A 432 -6.96 -17.89 5.96
N ASN A 433 -5.73 -17.70 5.50
CA ASN A 433 -5.06 -18.58 4.55
C ASN A 433 -5.87 -18.79 3.24
N GLY A 434 -6.43 -17.73 2.70
CA GLY A 434 -7.24 -17.75 1.47
C GLY A 434 -8.67 -18.26 1.63
N LYS A 435 -9.13 -18.52 2.87
CA LYS A 435 -10.43 -19.17 3.15
C LYS A 435 -11.40 -18.34 3.97
N GLY A 436 -11.04 -17.11 4.30
CA GLY A 436 -11.88 -16.22 5.07
C GLY A 436 -11.20 -14.91 5.41
N ILE A 437 -12.00 -13.98 5.89
CA ILE A 437 -11.57 -12.69 6.43
C ILE A 437 -11.55 -12.82 7.95
N GLU A 438 -10.41 -12.55 8.57
CA GLU A 438 -10.24 -12.46 10.02
C GLU A 438 -10.05 -11.00 10.42
N ILE A 439 -10.80 -10.56 11.44
CA ILE A 439 -10.79 -9.19 11.94
C ILE A 439 -10.31 -9.20 13.38
N TYR A 440 -9.35 -8.32 13.67
CA TYR A 440 -8.77 -8.08 14.98
C TYR A 440 -9.02 -6.62 15.34
N LEU A 441 -10.02 -6.39 16.21
CA LEU A 441 -10.42 -5.06 16.59
C LEU A 441 -9.37 -4.37 17.45
N GLY A 442 -9.18 -3.07 17.19
CA GLY A 442 -8.43 -2.17 18.05
C GLY A 442 -9.08 -2.03 19.42
N THR A 443 -8.30 -1.73 20.44
CA THR A 443 -8.77 -1.36 21.78
C THR A 443 -7.89 -0.24 22.33
N ASP A 444 -8.45 0.58 23.25
CA ASP A 444 -7.69 1.69 23.87
C ASP A 444 -6.41 1.21 24.59
N ASP A 445 -6.44 0.01 25.20
CA ASP A 445 -5.34 -0.50 26.03
C ASP A 445 -4.32 -1.35 25.25
N GLU A 446 -4.83 -2.23 24.37
CA GLU A 446 -4.02 -3.22 23.66
C GLU A 446 -4.51 -3.39 22.22
N PRO A 447 -4.05 -2.55 21.27
CA PRO A 447 -4.43 -2.71 19.88
C PRO A 447 -4.06 -4.10 19.34
N PHE A 448 -4.99 -4.72 18.63
CA PHE A 448 -4.80 -5.97 17.89
C PHE A 448 -4.57 -7.27 18.71
N THR A 449 -5.00 -7.36 19.96
CA THR A 449 -4.64 -8.48 20.82
C THR A 449 -5.41 -9.76 20.58
N ARG A 450 -6.66 -9.69 20.12
CA ARG A 450 -7.52 -10.87 19.93
C ARG A 450 -8.24 -10.84 18.59
N ARG A 451 -8.33 -12.01 17.93
CA ARG A 451 -9.25 -12.18 16.83
C ARG A 451 -10.66 -12.01 17.37
N THR A 452 -11.42 -11.08 16.82
CA THR A 452 -12.78 -10.79 17.24
C THR A 452 -13.80 -11.56 16.43
N ALA A 453 -13.58 -11.61 15.09
CA ALA A 453 -14.53 -12.22 14.19
C ALA A 453 -13.85 -12.87 12.99
N MET A 454 -14.58 -13.77 12.31
CA MET A 454 -14.14 -14.40 11.08
C MET A 454 -15.34 -14.70 10.20
N GLN A 455 -15.25 -14.33 8.93
CA GLN A 455 -16.20 -14.75 7.91
C GLN A 455 -15.51 -15.67 6.90
N LYS A 456 -16.10 -16.83 6.61
CA LYS A 456 -15.61 -17.75 5.58
C LYS A 456 -15.98 -17.25 4.21
N THR A 457 -14.97 -17.02 3.40
CA THR A 457 -15.09 -16.70 1.97
C THR A 457 -13.75 -16.95 1.29
N ALA A 458 -13.73 -17.09 -0.03
CA ALA A 458 -12.47 -17.12 -0.77
C ALA A 458 -11.84 -15.74 -0.74
N THR A 459 -10.56 -15.65 -0.35
CA THR A 459 -9.84 -14.38 -0.17
C THR A 459 -8.51 -14.36 -0.91
N THR A 460 -8.44 -14.99 -2.08
CA THR A 460 -7.25 -14.93 -2.93
C THR A 460 -7.21 -13.62 -3.71
N GLY A 461 -6.05 -12.98 -3.76
CA GLY A 461 -5.85 -11.77 -4.55
C GLY A 461 -5.56 -10.51 -3.74
N LEU A 462 -5.96 -9.38 -4.27
CA LEU A 462 -5.80 -8.04 -3.67
C LEU A 462 -7.14 -7.57 -3.13
N ILE A 463 -7.11 -6.94 -1.97
CA ILE A 463 -8.28 -6.37 -1.32
C ILE A 463 -8.07 -4.86 -1.12
N HIS A 464 -9.12 -4.08 -1.35
CA HIS A 464 -9.17 -2.66 -1.03
C HIS A 464 -10.40 -2.38 -0.19
N PHE A 465 -10.20 -1.67 0.91
CA PHE A 465 -11.25 -1.23 1.81
C PHE A 465 -11.59 0.23 1.57
N ALA A 466 -12.87 0.55 1.54
CA ALA A 466 -13.42 1.91 1.51
C ALA A 466 -14.88 1.87 1.97
N ASP A 467 -15.35 2.95 2.56
CA ASP A 467 -16.79 3.18 2.73
C ASP A 467 -17.34 3.63 1.37
N TYR A 468 -17.98 2.71 0.63
CA TYR A 468 -18.50 3.03 -0.70
C TYR A 468 -19.96 3.43 -0.71
N ASN A 469 -20.69 3.18 0.39
CA ASN A 469 -22.11 3.46 0.52
C ASN A 469 -22.43 4.59 1.50
N ASP A 470 -21.38 5.28 2.03
CA ASP A 470 -21.45 6.40 2.97
C ASP A 470 -22.22 6.07 4.27
N ASP A 471 -22.16 4.81 4.72
CA ASP A 471 -22.78 4.40 5.99
C ASP A 471 -21.82 4.49 7.20
N GLY A 472 -20.58 4.91 6.96
CA GLY A 472 -19.52 5.06 7.93
C GLY A 472 -18.77 3.76 8.25
N LEU A 473 -19.08 2.66 7.57
CA LEU A 473 -18.43 1.37 7.75
C LEU A 473 -17.53 1.03 6.55
N LEU A 474 -16.40 0.40 6.80
CA LEU A 474 -15.53 0.00 5.71
C LEU A 474 -16.04 -1.26 5.01
N ASP A 475 -16.30 -1.12 3.75
CA ASP A 475 -16.61 -2.16 2.78
C ASP A 475 -15.34 -2.61 2.06
N PHE A 476 -15.43 -3.57 1.14
CA PHE A 476 -14.26 -3.97 0.37
C PHE A 476 -14.56 -4.36 -1.08
N VAL A 477 -13.55 -4.24 -1.94
CA VAL A 477 -13.46 -4.94 -3.21
C VAL A 477 -12.28 -5.90 -3.20
N LEU A 478 -12.49 -7.14 -3.65
CA LEU A 478 -11.48 -8.21 -3.74
C LEU A 478 -11.42 -8.74 -5.17
N PHE A 479 -10.22 -8.81 -5.73
CA PHE A 479 -9.98 -9.37 -7.06
C PHE A 479 -8.61 -10.05 -7.14
N ASP A 480 -8.46 -11.06 -7.99
CA ASP A 480 -7.18 -11.74 -8.21
C ASP A 480 -6.61 -11.35 -9.58
N PRO A 481 -5.57 -10.49 -9.65
CA PRO A 481 -5.00 -10.02 -10.91
C PRO A 481 -4.28 -11.09 -11.72
N GLN A 482 -4.20 -12.31 -11.21
CA GLN A 482 -3.58 -13.45 -11.89
C GLN A 482 -4.56 -14.54 -12.30
N SER A 483 -5.77 -14.49 -11.75
CA SER A 483 -6.81 -15.43 -12.10
C SER A 483 -7.58 -14.94 -13.32
N PHE A 484 -7.80 -15.86 -14.28
CA PHE A 484 -8.75 -15.66 -15.35
C PHE A 484 -10.16 -16.12 -14.98
N GLU A 485 -10.32 -16.68 -13.78
CA GLU A 485 -11.58 -17.32 -13.35
C GLU A 485 -12.15 -16.76 -12.04
N ALA A 486 -11.34 -16.15 -11.16
CA ALA A 486 -11.83 -15.61 -9.92
C ALA A 486 -12.77 -14.41 -10.15
N PRO A 487 -13.95 -14.35 -9.56
CA PRO A 487 -14.84 -13.19 -9.66
C PRO A 487 -14.23 -11.97 -8.97
N VAL A 488 -14.71 -10.78 -9.32
CA VAL A 488 -14.58 -9.61 -8.47
C VAL A 488 -15.64 -9.71 -7.38
N GLN A 489 -15.23 -9.62 -6.14
CA GLN A 489 -16.15 -9.65 -5.00
C GLN A 489 -16.25 -8.25 -4.40
N VAL A 490 -17.45 -7.80 -4.16
CA VAL A 490 -17.76 -6.57 -3.42
C VAL A 490 -18.41 -6.98 -2.11
N GLY A 491 -17.85 -6.59 -1.00
CA GLY A 491 -18.35 -6.93 0.33
C GLY A 491 -18.87 -5.71 1.05
N ARG A 492 -20.17 -5.64 1.30
CA ARG A 492 -20.82 -4.60 2.09
C ARG A 492 -20.81 -4.99 3.57
N ASN A 493 -20.30 -4.14 4.43
CA ASN A 493 -20.26 -4.32 5.87
C ASN A 493 -21.68 -4.21 6.48
N LEU A 494 -22.04 -5.13 7.35
CA LEU A 494 -23.38 -5.20 7.94
C LEU A 494 -23.47 -4.54 9.34
N GLY A 495 -22.40 -3.92 9.82
CA GLY A 495 -22.36 -3.25 11.12
C GLY A 495 -22.58 -4.18 12.32
N VAL A 496 -22.25 -5.47 12.18
CA VAL A 496 -22.50 -6.47 13.25
C VAL A 496 -21.34 -6.58 14.25
N LEU A 497 -20.22 -5.93 14.00
CA LEU A 497 -19.06 -5.94 14.90
C LEU A 497 -19.29 -5.06 16.13
N PRO A 498 -18.86 -5.49 17.31
CA PRO A 498 -19.03 -4.69 18.52
C PRO A 498 -18.13 -3.45 18.50
N ASN A 499 -18.63 -2.35 19.06
CA ASN A 499 -17.83 -1.16 19.34
C ASN A 499 -16.92 -1.43 20.54
N SER A 500 -15.60 -1.26 20.38
CA SER A 500 -14.60 -1.55 21.42
C SER A 500 -14.59 -0.50 22.54
N LYS A 501 -14.95 0.76 22.24
CA LYS A 501 -15.03 1.85 23.23
C LYS A 501 -16.22 1.71 24.20
N SER A 502 -17.23 0.91 23.87
CA SER A 502 -18.43 0.77 24.71
C SER A 502 -18.26 -0.14 25.93
N ASN A 503 -17.15 -0.87 26.07
CA ASN A 503 -16.92 -1.85 27.15
C ASN A 503 -16.05 -1.33 28.32
N SER A 504 -15.70 -0.05 28.34
CA SER A 504 -14.90 0.59 29.41
C SER A 504 -15.75 1.27 30.48
N ASN A 505 -16.88 0.64 30.91
CA ASN A 505 -17.66 1.05 32.07
C ASN A 505 -17.59 0.02 33.19
#